data_b04dc63d8ecd21b7c3b08bcc8d0f041b
#
_entry.id   b04dc63d8ecd21b7c3b08bcc8d0f041b
#
_cell.length_a   1.000
_cell.length_b   1.000
_cell.length_c   1.000
_cell.angle_alpha   90.00
_cell.angle_beta   90.00
_cell.angle_gamma   90.00
#
_symmetry.space_group_name_H-M   'P 1'
#
loop_
_entity.id
_entity.type
_entity.pdbx_description
1 polymer ?
#
loop_
_entity_poly.entity_id
_entity_poly.type
_entity_poly.pdbx_seq_one_letter_code
_entity_poly.pdbx_strand_id
1 'polypeptide(L)'
;MAITVTRHIEFEAAHMLSGYNGGCGSLHGHSYKLELTISCPESVRTQNSFGFVMDFKNLNKILKENVPDHMFMFNKSVSEDSVEYKIATLLKQNGLNVWEFSNYPSAENMSCELAENFQTIFNTQFPELMIVVTKLSLWETTNSHATWTSDCTHIVEEKS
;
A
#
# COMPACT_ATOMS: atom_id res chain seq x y z
N MET A 1 12.48 -5.52 -23.84
CA MET A 1 11.26 -4.72 -23.57
C MET A 1 10.74 -5.10 -22.19
N ALA A 2 10.44 -4.13 -21.32
CA ALA A 2 9.85 -4.41 -20.02
C ALA A 2 8.32 -4.55 -20.17
N ILE A 3 7.75 -5.65 -19.68
CA ILE A 3 6.31 -5.83 -19.57
C ILE A 3 5.92 -5.57 -18.14
N THR A 4 4.90 -4.73 -17.95
CA THR A 4 4.28 -4.50 -16.66
C THR A 4 2.87 -5.06 -16.65
N VAL A 5 2.40 -5.51 -15.50
CA VAL A 5 1.01 -5.87 -15.27
C VAL A 5 0.45 -5.02 -14.15
N THR A 6 -0.81 -4.61 -14.30
CA THR A 6 -1.50 -3.78 -13.33
C THR A 6 -2.76 -4.50 -12.86
N ARG A 7 -2.97 -4.51 -11.56
CA ARG A 7 -4.21 -4.96 -10.94
C ARG A 7 -4.74 -3.89 -10.02
N HIS A 8 -6.06 -3.67 -10.05
CA HIS A 8 -6.73 -2.81 -9.08
C HIS A 8 -7.68 -3.61 -8.19
N ILE A 9 -7.88 -3.10 -6.98
CA ILE A 9 -8.87 -3.53 -6.01
C ILE A 9 -9.53 -2.31 -5.40
N GLU A 10 -10.67 -2.51 -4.75
CA GLU A 10 -11.35 -1.52 -3.93
C GLU A 10 -11.44 -2.04 -2.50
N PHE A 11 -11.39 -1.14 -1.52
CA PHE A 11 -11.54 -1.45 -0.10
C PHE A 11 -12.09 -0.24 0.66
N GLU A 12 -12.77 -0.50 1.78
CA GLU A 12 -13.35 0.51 2.64
C GLU A 12 -12.50 0.68 3.90
N ALA A 13 -12.14 1.91 4.24
CA ALA A 13 -11.38 2.15 5.46
C ALA A 13 -11.65 3.54 6.03
N ALA A 14 -11.44 3.69 7.34
CA ALA A 14 -11.58 4.95 8.04
C ALA A 14 -10.22 5.45 8.54
N HIS A 15 -10.04 6.76 8.58
CA HIS A 15 -8.85 7.41 9.10
C HIS A 15 -9.13 8.78 9.70
N MET A 16 -8.13 9.37 10.32
CA MET A 16 -8.07 10.78 10.69
C MET A 16 -6.61 11.23 10.76
N LEU A 17 -6.38 12.52 10.59
CA LEU A 17 -5.05 13.13 10.70
C LEU A 17 -5.05 14.04 11.94
N SER A 18 -4.73 13.48 13.10
CA SER A 18 -4.77 14.20 14.37
C SER A 18 -3.92 15.48 14.34
N GLY A 19 -4.53 16.60 14.69
CA GLY A 19 -3.86 17.90 14.70
C GLY A 19 -3.94 18.67 13.37
N TYR A 20 -4.47 18.07 12.30
CA TYR A 20 -4.70 18.79 11.05
C TYR A 20 -5.94 19.71 11.16
N ASN A 21 -5.76 20.98 10.76
CA ASN A 21 -6.83 21.98 10.79
C ASN A 21 -7.62 21.98 9.47
N GLY A 22 -8.45 20.95 9.27
CA GLY A 22 -9.27 20.76 8.07
C GLY A 22 -10.13 19.52 8.21
N GLY A 23 -10.91 19.19 7.17
CA GLY A 23 -11.82 18.04 7.19
C GLY A 23 -11.16 16.71 7.55
N CYS A 24 -9.94 16.48 7.05
CA CYS A 24 -9.19 15.27 7.34
C CYS A 24 -8.72 15.13 8.81
N GLY A 25 -8.77 16.21 9.60
CA GLY A 25 -8.54 16.14 11.05
C GLY A 25 -9.66 15.45 11.82
N SER A 26 -10.84 15.29 11.22
CA SER A 26 -11.97 14.55 11.79
C SER A 26 -11.94 13.09 11.35
N LEU A 27 -12.51 12.19 12.18
CA LEU A 27 -12.70 10.80 11.79
C LEU A 27 -13.66 10.71 10.60
N HIS A 28 -13.21 10.09 9.52
CA HIS A 28 -13.99 9.86 8.31
C HIS A 28 -13.46 8.63 7.57
N GLY A 29 -14.11 8.27 6.47
CA GLY A 29 -13.72 7.11 5.66
C GLY A 29 -13.94 7.33 4.18
N HIS A 30 -13.31 6.46 3.39
CA HIS A 30 -13.38 6.46 1.94
C HIS A 30 -13.56 5.06 1.39
N SER A 31 -14.17 5.00 0.19
CA SER A 31 -14.08 3.84 -0.70
C SER A 31 -12.79 3.99 -1.50
N TYR A 32 -11.71 3.41 -0.98
CA TYR A 32 -10.41 3.48 -1.63
C TYR A 32 -10.35 2.61 -2.87
N LYS A 33 -9.65 3.09 -3.90
CA LYS A 33 -9.22 2.26 -5.02
C LYS A 33 -7.70 2.24 -5.06
N LEU A 34 -7.12 1.05 -5.07
CA LEU A 34 -5.68 0.83 -5.18
C LEU A 34 -5.37 0.17 -6.52
N GLU A 35 -4.40 0.72 -7.25
CA GLU A 35 -3.81 0.09 -8.43
C GLU A 35 -2.33 -0.20 -8.17
N LEU A 36 -1.95 -1.46 -8.27
CA LEU A 36 -0.55 -1.90 -8.19
C LEU A 36 -0.06 -2.34 -9.55
N THR A 37 1.09 -1.81 -9.96
CA THR A 37 1.79 -2.21 -11.19
C THR A 37 3.11 -2.87 -10.82
N ILE A 38 3.32 -4.06 -11.35
CA ILE A 38 4.52 -4.87 -11.14
C ILE A 38 5.17 -5.25 -12.46
N SER A 39 6.46 -5.58 -12.41
CA SER A 39 7.23 -6.16 -13.51
C SER A 39 8.14 -7.27 -13.00
N CYS A 40 8.73 -8.02 -13.91
CA CYS A 40 9.85 -8.92 -13.62
C CYS A 40 10.83 -8.92 -14.82
N PRO A 41 12.07 -9.42 -14.63
CA PRO A 41 13.01 -9.56 -15.74
C PRO A 41 12.46 -10.45 -16.85
N GLU A 42 12.73 -10.09 -18.10
CA GLU A 42 12.28 -10.86 -19.28
C GLU A 42 12.80 -12.31 -19.24
N SER A 43 14.01 -12.53 -18.73
CA SER A 43 14.57 -13.86 -18.55
C SER A 43 13.76 -14.75 -17.61
N VAL A 44 13.19 -14.18 -16.54
CA VAL A 44 12.32 -14.90 -15.60
C VAL A 44 10.97 -15.17 -16.24
N ARG A 45 10.37 -14.17 -16.86
CA ARG A 45 9.07 -14.27 -17.51
C ARG A 45 9.07 -15.34 -18.63
N THR A 46 10.12 -15.40 -19.44
CA THR A 46 10.22 -16.34 -20.56
C THR A 46 10.54 -17.77 -20.16
N GLN A 47 11.04 -18.00 -18.94
CA GLN A 47 11.18 -19.36 -18.36
C GLN A 47 9.82 -19.97 -17.99
N ASN A 48 8.83 -19.14 -17.75
CA ASN A 48 7.47 -19.58 -17.54
C ASN A 48 6.82 -19.92 -18.89
N SER A 49 6.34 -21.15 -19.05
CA SER A 49 5.76 -21.64 -20.32
C SER A 49 4.59 -20.78 -20.84
N PHE A 50 3.96 -20.00 -19.97
CA PHE A 50 2.83 -19.12 -20.33
C PHE A 50 3.24 -17.64 -20.51
N GLY A 51 4.45 -17.26 -20.15
CA GLY A 51 4.94 -15.88 -20.28
C GLY A 51 4.35 -14.89 -19.29
N PHE A 52 3.88 -15.32 -18.12
CA PHE A 52 3.31 -14.44 -17.10
C PHE A 52 4.40 -13.69 -16.34
N VAL A 53 4.10 -12.47 -15.90
CA VAL A 53 4.78 -11.84 -14.76
C VAL A 53 4.29 -12.51 -13.47
N MET A 54 2.97 -12.58 -13.30
CA MET A 54 2.26 -13.30 -12.23
C MET A 54 0.83 -13.57 -12.69
N ASP A 55 0.23 -14.66 -12.24
CA ASP A 55 -1.19 -14.92 -12.44
C ASP A 55 -2.04 -13.83 -11.76
N PHE A 56 -3.00 -13.24 -12.50
CA PHE A 56 -3.85 -12.18 -11.99
C PHE A 56 -4.72 -12.60 -10.79
N LYS A 57 -5.07 -13.88 -10.69
CA LYS A 57 -5.83 -14.38 -9.54
C LYS A 57 -4.95 -14.38 -8.27
N ASN A 58 -3.68 -14.77 -8.40
CA ASN A 58 -2.73 -14.73 -7.30
C ASN A 58 -2.44 -13.28 -6.89
N LEU A 59 -2.19 -12.41 -7.86
CA LEU A 59 -1.97 -10.98 -7.60
C LEU A 59 -3.19 -10.36 -6.88
N ASN A 60 -4.40 -10.66 -7.34
CA ASN A 60 -5.63 -10.19 -6.70
C ASN A 60 -5.77 -10.67 -5.25
N LYS A 61 -5.41 -11.93 -4.96
CA LYS A 61 -5.43 -12.48 -3.62
C LYS A 61 -4.44 -11.74 -2.71
N ILE A 62 -3.20 -11.57 -3.17
CA ILE A 62 -2.16 -10.84 -2.42
C ILE A 62 -2.64 -9.43 -2.09
N LEU A 63 -3.21 -8.71 -3.06
CA LEU A 63 -3.70 -7.35 -2.83
C LEU A 63 -4.80 -7.33 -1.76
N LYS A 64 -5.81 -8.19 -1.87
CA LYS A 64 -6.95 -8.21 -0.94
C LYS A 64 -6.58 -8.60 0.49
N GLU A 65 -5.57 -9.43 0.65
CA GLU A 65 -5.11 -9.90 1.97
C GLU A 65 -4.17 -8.89 2.66
N ASN A 66 -3.69 -7.87 1.93
CA ASN A 66 -2.66 -6.95 2.41
C ASN A 66 -3.04 -5.47 2.23
N VAL A 67 -4.32 -5.15 2.38
CA VAL A 67 -4.84 -3.78 2.48
C VAL A 67 -5.72 -3.65 3.73
N PRO A 68 -5.91 -2.44 4.27
CA PRO A 68 -6.68 -2.20 5.50
C PRO A 68 -8.20 -2.24 5.29
N ASP A 69 -8.71 -3.28 4.63
CA ASP A 69 -10.15 -3.37 4.31
C ASP A 69 -11.00 -3.49 5.58
N HIS A 70 -12.00 -2.61 5.72
CA HIS A 70 -12.89 -2.47 6.88
C HIS A 70 -12.14 -2.21 8.20
N MET A 71 -11.03 -1.45 8.15
CA MET A 71 -10.22 -1.14 9.32
C MET A 71 -10.15 0.36 9.59
N PHE A 72 -9.85 0.70 10.84
CA PHE A 72 -9.38 2.04 11.19
C PHE A 72 -7.88 2.12 10.99
N MET A 73 -7.44 3.06 10.18
CA MET A 73 -6.04 3.33 9.89
C MET A 73 -5.54 4.48 10.76
N PHE A 74 -4.37 4.31 11.37
CA PHE A 74 -3.79 5.35 12.20
C PHE A 74 -2.26 5.34 12.17
N ASN A 75 -1.66 6.47 12.52
CA ASN A 75 -0.22 6.60 12.71
C ASN A 75 0.16 6.02 14.09
N LYS A 76 0.94 4.94 14.12
CA LYS A 76 1.39 4.31 15.36
C LYS A 76 2.30 5.19 16.24
N SER A 77 2.83 6.29 15.70
CA SER A 77 3.75 7.21 16.39
C SER A 77 3.04 8.44 16.99
N VAL A 78 1.71 8.54 16.89
CA VAL A 78 0.98 9.66 17.51
C VAL A 78 0.99 9.54 19.04
N SER A 79 0.85 10.68 19.71
CA SER A 79 0.76 10.72 21.17
C SER A 79 -0.38 9.87 21.69
N GLU A 80 -0.17 9.17 22.80
CA GLU A 80 -1.19 8.39 23.51
C GLU A 80 -2.37 9.26 23.97
N ASP A 81 -2.16 10.57 24.15
CA ASP A 81 -3.21 11.53 24.48
C ASP A 81 -4.07 11.92 23.28
N SER A 82 -3.63 11.63 22.05
CA SER A 82 -4.40 11.96 20.84
C SER A 82 -5.71 11.17 20.78
N VAL A 83 -6.71 11.79 20.15
CA VAL A 83 -8.00 11.11 19.90
C VAL A 83 -7.80 9.89 19.01
N GLU A 84 -6.93 9.99 18.01
CA GLU A 84 -6.60 8.92 17.08
C GLU A 84 -6.07 7.67 17.81
N TYR A 85 -5.09 7.86 18.70
CA TYR A 85 -4.54 6.76 19.52
C TYR A 85 -5.61 6.12 20.41
N LYS A 86 -6.43 6.94 21.08
CA LYS A 86 -7.51 6.48 21.96
C LYS A 86 -8.55 5.65 21.19
N ILE A 87 -8.91 6.06 19.97
CA ILE A 87 -9.80 5.28 19.10
C ILE A 87 -9.16 3.94 18.74
N ALA A 88 -7.92 3.95 18.27
CA ALA A 88 -7.20 2.72 17.91
C ALA A 88 -7.11 1.75 19.09
N THR A 89 -6.79 2.27 20.28
CA THR A 89 -6.70 1.48 21.50
C THR A 89 -8.06 0.89 21.89
N LEU A 90 -9.12 1.68 21.83
CA LEU A 90 -10.49 1.21 22.14
C LEU A 90 -10.92 0.10 21.19
N LEU A 91 -10.66 0.25 19.90
CA LEU A 91 -10.98 -0.77 18.90
C LEU A 91 -10.23 -2.08 19.18
N LYS A 92 -8.92 -2.01 19.42
CA LYS A 92 -8.09 -3.18 19.78
C LYS A 92 -8.56 -3.88 21.05
N GLN A 93 -8.89 -3.13 22.08
CA GLN A 93 -9.42 -3.67 23.36
C GLN A 93 -10.74 -4.42 23.19
N ASN A 94 -11.51 -4.10 22.17
CA ASN A 94 -12.77 -4.78 21.84
C ASN A 94 -12.63 -5.83 20.71
N GLY A 95 -11.40 -6.22 20.38
CA GLY A 95 -11.12 -7.26 19.38
C GLY A 95 -11.39 -6.83 17.94
N LEU A 96 -11.46 -5.52 17.67
CA LEU A 96 -11.62 -4.97 16.33
C LEU A 96 -10.26 -4.70 15.69
N ASN A 97 -10.18 -4.90 14.39
CA ASN A 97 -8.94 -4.72 13.64
C ASN A 97 -8.65 -3.23 13.41
N VAL A 98 -7.38 -2.88 13.52
CA VAL A 98 -6.83 -1.59 13.13
C VAL A 98 -5.60 -1.82 12.27
N TRP A 99 -5.29 -0.86 11.40
CA TRP A 99 -4.09 -0.89 10.58
C TRP A 99 -3.14 0.22 11.01
N GLU A 100 -1.90 -0.15 11.29
CA GLU A 100 -0.88 0.76 11.78
C GLU A 100 0.03 1.20 10.63
N PHE A 101 0.06 2.50 10.38
CA PHE A 101 1.05 3.12 9.51
C PHE A 101 2.19 3.75 10.31
N SER A 102 3.36 3.87 9.70
CA SER A 102 4.51 4.54 10.30
C SER A 102 4.36 6.06 10.31
N ASN A 103 3.52 6.59 9.41
CA ASN A 103 3.19 8.01 9.28
C ASN A 103 1.67 8.21 9.30
N TYR A 104 1.21 9.47 9.28
CA TYR A 104 -0.21 9.77 9.10
C TYR A 104 -0.76 9.12 7.83
N PRO A 105 -1.93 8.47 7.89
CA PRO A 105 -2.53 7.78 6.75
C PRO A 105 -3.16 8.76 5.74
N SER A 106 -2.34 9.64 5.16
CA SER A 106 -2.69 10.39 3.95
C SER A 106 -2.47 9.51 2.72
N ALA A 107 -3.11 9.82 1.60
CA ALA A 107 -2.97 9.03 0.37
C ALA A 107 -1.49 8.90 -0.07
N GLU A 108 -0.70 9.95 0.12
CA GLU A 108 0.73 9.98 -0.21
C GLU A 108 1.54 9.00 0.65
N ASN A 109 1.39 9.08 1.97
CA ASN A 109 2.11 8.20 2.89
C ASN A 109 1.66 6.75 2.74
N MET A 110 0.35 6.52 2.60
CA MET A 110 -0.21 5.19 2.38
C MET A 110 0.29 4.58 1.07
N SER A 111 0.34 5.35 -0.02
CA SER A 111 0.82 4.85 -1.31
C SER A 111 2.28 4.42 -1.24
N CYS A 112 3.13 5.15 -0.51
CA CYS A 112 4.52 4.82 -0.29
C CYS A 112 4.66 3.53 0.55
N GLU A 113 4.07 3.52 1.75
CA GLU A 113 4.23 2.40 2.70
C GLU A 113 3.60 1.09 2.17
N LEU A 114 2.46 1.17 1.49
CA LEU A 114 1.86 0.00 0.86
C LEU A 114 2.71 -0.53 -0.30
N ALA A 115 3.34 0.32 -1.11
CA ALA A 115 4.24 -0.13 -2.17
C ALA A 115 5.45 -0.87 -1.61
N GLU A 116 6.07 -0.37 -0.54
CA GLU A 116 7.17 -1.02 0.17
C GLU A 116 6.75 -2.35 0.80
N ASN A 117 5.56 -2.40 1.40
CA ASN A 117 5.00 -3.62 1.96
C ASN A 117 4.77 -4.68 0.87
N PHE A 118 4.19 -4.33 -0.27
CA PHE A 118 4.02 -5.26 -1.39
C PHE A 118 5.36 -5.73 -1.94
N GLN A 119 6.35 -4.85 -2.07
CA GLN A 119 7.70 -5.26 -2.49
C GLN A 119 8.29 -6.29 -1.53
N THR A 120 8.12 -6.08 -0.22
CA THR A 120 8.58 -7.02 0.81
C THR A 120 7.88 -8.38 0.71
N ILE A 121 6.56 -8.37 0.47
CA ILE A 121 5.78 -9.60 0.27
C ILE A 121 6.29 -10.38 -0.95
N PHE A 122 6.50 -9.71 -2.08
CA PHE A 122 7.00 -10.38 -3.29
C PHE A 122 8.41 -10.93 -3.09
N ASN A 123 9.29 -10.19 -2.45
CA ASN A 123 10.66 -10.65 -2.17
C ASN A 123 10.68 -11.86 -1.23
N THR A 124 9.71 -11.95 -0.32
CA THR A 124 9.66 -13.01 0.71
C THR A 124 8.92 -14.26 0.22
N GLN A 125 7.79 -14.08 -0.46
CA GLN A 125 6.91 -15.18 -0.84
C GLN A 125 7.17 -15.71 -2.25
N PHE A 126 7.77 -14.90 -3.13
CA PHE A 126 7.99 -15.20 -4.55
C PHE A 126 9.38 -14.76 -5.03
N PRO A 127 10.47 -15.09 -4.29
CA PRO A 127 11.81 -14.59 -4.62
C PRO A 127 12.28 -15.02 -6.02
N GLU A 128 11.84 -16.18 -6.50
CA GLU A 128 12.19 -16.71 -7.82
C GLU A 128 11.60 -15.90 -8.97
N LEU A 129 10.52 -15.17 -8.73
CA LEU A 129 9.88 -14.34 -9.77
C LEU A 129 10.56 -12.99 -9.95
N MET A 130 11.43 -12.59 -9.02
CA MET A 130 12.16 -11.31 -9.06
C MET A 130 11.24 -10.12 -9.36
N ILE A 131 10.07 -10.10 -8.72
CA ILE A 131 9.04 -9.09 -8.96
C ILE A 131 9.49 -7.75 -8.42
N VAL A 132 9.30 -6.71 -9.22
CA VAL A 132 9.52 -5.31 -8.85
C VAL A 132 8.19 -4.57 -8.88
N VAL A 133 7.84 -3.94 -7.78
CA VAL A 133 6.75 -2.96 -7.72
C VAL A 133 7.23 -1.69 -8.41
N THR A 134 6.61 -1.32 -9.53
CA THR A 134 7.01 -0.16 -10.33
C THR A 134 6.13 1.06 -10.09
N LYS A 135 4.88 0.84 -9.67
CA LYS A 135 3.93 1.91 -9.40
C LYS A 135 2.84 1.43 -8.45
N LEU A 136 2.41 2.31 -7.55
CA LEU A 136 1.17 2.17 -6.79
C LEU A 136 0.42 3.50 -6.82
N SER A 137 -0.85 3.46 -7.23
CA SER A 137 -1.75 4.61 -7.15
C SER A 137 -2.90 4.31 -6.19
N LEU A 138 -3.18 5.25 -5.30
CA LEU A 138 -4.23 5.14 -4.28
C LEU A 138 -5.20 6.31 -4.39
N TRP A 139 -6.45 6.04 -4.74
CA TRP A 139 -7.56 6.99 -4.79
C TRP A 139 -8.32 6.99 -3.46
N GLU A 140 -8.49 8.15 -2.86
CA GLU A 140 -9.43 8.37 -1.75
C GLU A 140 -10.83 8.69 -2.28
N THR A 141 -10.88 9.37 -3.42
CA THR A 141 -12.12 9.75 -4.10
C THR A 141 -11.98 9.48 -5.60
N THR A 142 -13.07 9.62 -6.35
CA THR A 142 -13.04 9.50 -7.81
C THR A 142 -12.15 10.54 -8.50
N ASN A 143 -11.82 11.63 -7.81
CA ASN A 143 -11.14 12.80 -8.39
C ASN A 143 -9.74 13.05 -7.81
N SER A 144 -9.36 12.33 -6.75
CA SER A 144 -8.11 12.60 -6.03
C SER A 144 -7.39 11.31 -5.70
N HIS A 145 -6.12 11.25 -6.07
CA HIS A 145 -5.25 10.12 -5.77
C HIS A 145 -3.80 10.56 -5.58
N ALA A 146 -3.05 9.76 -4.85
CA ALA A 146 -1.59 9.83 -4.82
C ALA A 146 -1.00 8.66 -5.61
N THR A 147 0.16 8.87 -6.21
CA THR A 147 0.90 7.85 -6.94
C THR A 147 2.34 7.81 -6.46
N TRP A 148 2.73 6.63 -6.00
CA TRP A 148 4.12 6.28 -5.77
C TRP A 148 4.68 5.57 -7.01
N THR A 149 5.91 5.90 -7.39
CA THR A 149 6.67 5.20 -8.45
C THR A 149 8.03 4.82 -7.92
N SER A 150 8.51 3.63 -8.28
CA SER A 150 9.91 3.29 -8.08
C SER A 150 10.72 4.13 -9.07
N ASP A 151 11.22 5.26 -8.62
CA ASP A 151 12.22 5.98 -9.39
C ASP A 151 13.47 5.10 -9.46
N CYS A 152 13.86 4.72 -10.66
CA CYS A 152 15.13 4.04 -10.93
C CYS A 152 16.35 4.94 -10.65
N THR A 153 16.20 6.02 -9.90
CA THR A 153 17.20 7.07 -9.65
C THR A 153 17.79 7.07 -8.25
N HIS A 154 17.51 6.13 -7.38
CA HIS A 154 18.41 5.88 -6.25
C HIS A 154 19.56 4.97 -6.69
N ILE A 155 20.35 5.44 -7.65
CA ILE A 155 21.74 5.04 -7.76
C ILE A 155 22.38 5.62 -6.50
N VAL A 156 22.64 4.75 -5.53
CA VAL A 156 23.50 5.05 -4.40
C VAL A 156 24.81 5.52 -5.01
N GLU A 157 25.13 6.82 -4.90
CA GLU A 157 26.51 7.28 -5.05
C GLU A 157 27.28 6.64 -3.90
N GLU A 158 27.89 5.49 -4.15
CA GLU A 158 28.99 5.02 -3.33
C GLU A 158 30.08 6.08 -3.40
N LYS A 159 30.21 6.86 -2.34
CA LYS A 159 31.35 7.73 -2.14
C LYS A 159 32.59 6.85 -1.99
N SER A 160 33.39 6.85 -3.04
CA SER A 160 34.80 6.42 -3.01
C SER A 160 35.63 7.24 -2.01
#